data_20ea0398f81452279bd448a9614874cc
#
_entry.id   20ea0398f81452279bd448a9614874cc
#
_cell.length_a   1.000
_cell.length_b   1.000
_cell.length_c   1.000
_cell.angle_alpha   90.00
_cell.angle_beta   90.00
_cell.angle_gamma   90.00
#
_symmetry.space_group_name_H-M   'P 1'
#
loop_
_entity.id
_entity.type
_entity.pdbx_description
1 polymer ?
#
loop_
_entity_poly.entity_id
_entity_poly.type
_entity_poly.pdbx_seq_one_letter_code
_entity_poly.pdbx_strand_id
1 'polypeptide(L)'
;MSHPEAILCIARDALPAAWLGEMAAIPMTEKVFYDRVPASAVSFIPRPHAESNPAFKQIIPYLLIRSVCGSRFGCYQRKGSEDRLHDLWSIGIGGHVSAVDDSKNSGDLRTTVRHGLYREISEELLFEPSGQPRFLGLINEEKTSVGSVHLGMVFCLDVDDPERLIPGEELFRFRWVTKVELGGLKLEHWSNLALRLA
;
A
#
# COMPACT_ATOMS: atom_id res chain seq x y z
N MET A 1 -21.11 13.60 17.23
CA MET A 1 -19.75 13.01 17.28
C MET A 1 -19.63 12.14 16.04
N SER A 2 -18.68 12.43 15.13
CA SER A 2 -18.41 11.55 13.99
C SER A 2 -17.89 10.22 14.49
N HIS A 3 -18.44 9.10 14.02
CA HIS A 3 -17.89 7.79 14.32
C HIS A 3 -16.47 7.72 13.73
N PRO A 4 -15.51 7.10 14.44
CA PRO A 4 -14.17 6.91 13.91
C PRO A 4 -14.24 6.05 12.64
N GLU A 5 -13.36 6.35 11.67
CA GLU A 5 -13.21 5.58 10.44
C GLU A 5 -13.01 4.09 10.77
N ALA A 6 -13.78 3.22 10.12
CA ALA A 6 -13.60 1.77 10.22
C ALA A 6 -12.79 1.27 9.01
N ILE A 7 -11.68 0.60 9.29
CA ILE A 7 -10.68 0.17 8.29
C ILE A 7 -10.62 -1.35 8.17
N LEU A 8 -10.27 -1.82 6.98
CA LEU A 8 -10.20 -3.24 6.65
C LEU A 8 -9.03 -3.91 7.36
N CYS A 9 -9.34 -4.92 8.14
CA CYS A 9 -8.37 -5.71 8.89
C CYS A 9 -8.54 -7.21 8.61
N ILE A 10 -7.44 -7.94 8.71
CA ILE A 10 -7.45 -9.41 8.71
C ILE A 10 -6.90 -9.89 10.06
N ALA A 11 -7.57 -10.87 10.66
CA ALA A 11 -7.09 -11.51 11.88
C ALA A 11 -5.70 -12.12 11.62
N ARG A 12 -4.72 -11.76 12.46
CA ARG A 12 -3.31 -12.12 12.26
C ARG A 12 -3.08 -13.63 12.27
N ASP A 13 -3.79 -14.36 13.11
CA ASP A 13 -3.70 -15.82 13.24
C ASP A 13 -4.26 -16.59 12.04
N ALA A 14 -5.09 -15.95 11.21
CA ALA A 14 -5.58 -16.50 9.96
C ALA A 14 -4.59 -16.33 8.78
N LEU A 15 -3.53 -15.55 8.96
CA LEU A 15 -2.51 -15.32 7.93
C LEU A 15 -1.41 -16.39 8.03
N PRO A 16 -0.91 -16.92 6.90
CA PRO A 16 0.25 -17.82 6.89
C PRO A 16 1.45 -17.19 7.59
N ALA A 17 2.08 -17.93 8.51
CA ALA A 17 3.27 -17.45 9.25
C ALA A 17 4.40 -16.96 8.33
N ALA A 18 4.55 -17.57 7.15
CA ALA A 18 5.53 -17.16 6.15
C ALA A 18 5.28 -15.75 5.59
N TRP A 19 4.08 -15.18 5.75
CA TRP A 19 3.77 -13.81 5.32
C TRP A 19 4.12 -12.77 6.39
N LEU A 20 4.33 -13.21 7.63
CA LEU A 20 4.53 -12.37 8.81
C LEU A 20 6.01 -12.33 9.24
N GLY A 21 6.93 -12.50 8.30
CA GLY A 21 8.36 -12.36 8.56
C GLY A 21 8.74 -10.94 8.96
N GLU A 22 9.82 -10.79 9.72
CA GLU A 22 10.26 -9.51 10.30
C GLU A 22 10.42 -8.39 9.24
N MET A 23 10.95 -8.76 8.06
CA MET A 23 11.12 -7.87 6.89
C MET A 23 10.87 -8.70 5.63
N ALA A 24 9.62 -8.92 5.26
CA ALA A 24 9.23 -9.82 4.18
C ALA A 24 8.73 -9.08 2.94
N ALA A 25 9.22 -9.50 1.78
CA ALA A 25 8.67 -9.20 0.47
C ALA A 25 8.31 -10.54 -0.19
N ILE A 26 7.04 -10.79 -0.41
CA ILE A 26 6.52 -12.10 -0.78
C ILE A 26 5.84 -12.00 -2.15
N PRO A 27 6.54 -12.43 -3.23
CA PRO A 27 5.94 -12.44 -4.55
C PRO A 27 4.82 -13.50 -4.61
N MET A 28 3.65 -13.10 -5.09
CA MET A 28 2.53 -14.01 -5.30
C MET A 28 1.52 -13.43 -6.27
N THR A 29 0.63 -14.29 -6.77
CA THR A 29 -0.51 -13.82 -7.55
C THR A 29 -1.64 -13.35 -6.63
N GLU A 30 -2.45 -12.43 -7.11
CA GLU A 30 -3.63 -11.95 -6.40
C GLU A 30 -4.59 -13.09 -6.03
N LYS A 31 -4.71 -14.09 -6.92
CA LYS A 31 -5.49 -15.31 -6.66
C LYS A 31 -5.01 -16.07 -5.42
N VAL A 32 -3.69 -16.25 -5.28
CA VAL A 32 -3.10 -16.97 -4.13
C VAL A 32 -3.43 -16.24 -2.83
N PHE A 33 -3.38 -14.92 -2.81
CA PHE A 33 -3.75 -14.15 -1.63
C PHE A 33 -5.21 -14.41 -1.23
N TYR A 34 -6.16 -14.20 -2.15
CA TYR A 34 -7.59 -14.33 -1.83
C TYR A 34 -8.02 -15.78 -1.53
N ASP A 35 -7.39 -16.78 -2.14
CA ASP A 35 -7.66 -18.19 -1.83
C ASP A 35 -7.20 -18.59 -0.40
N ARG A 36 -6.23 -17.86 0.17
CA ARG A 36 -5.64 -18.18 1.47
C ARG A 36 -6.26 -17.40 2.64
N VAL A 37 -6.93 -16.29 2.36
CA VAL A 37 -7.56 -15.45 3.38
C VAL A 37 -9.03 -15.83 3.51
N PRO A 38 -9.45 -16.48 4.59
CA PRO A 38 -10.86 -16.84 4.76
C PRO A 38 -11.70 -15.59 5.04
N ALA A 39 -12.88 -15.52 4.45
CA ALA A 39 -13.79 -14.39 4.63
C ALA A 39 -14.12 -14.10 6.12
N SER A 40 -14.17 -15.16 6.95
CA SER A 40 -14.42 -15.04 8.39
C SER A 40 -13.30 -14.32 9.17
N ALA A 41 -12.11 -14.20 8.59
CA ALA A 41 -10.99 -13.49 9.21
C ALA A 41 -10.95 -11.99 8.87
N VAL A 42 -11.84 -11.54 7.97
CA VAL A 42 -11.88 -10.16 7.47
C VAL A 42 -12.93 -9.37 8.25
N SER A 43 -12.57 -8.18 8.69
CA SER A 43 -13.48 -7.29 9.42
C SER A 43 -13.10 -5.82 9.24
N PHE A 44 -14.09 -4.93 9.40
CA PHE A 44 -13.84 -3.50 9.52
C PHE A 44 -13.76 -3.13 11.01
N ILE A 45 -12.63 -2.58 11.42
CA ILE A 45 -12.33 -2.23 12.81
C ILE A 45 -12.14 -0.72 12.92
N PRO A 46 -12.66 -0.04 13.95
CA PRO A 46 -12.38 1.37 14.20
C PRO A 46 -10.86 1.62 14.22
N ARG A 47 -10.38 2.55 13.43
CA ARG A 47 -8.95 2.82 13.19
C ARG A 47 -8.12 2.95 14.47
N PRO A 48 -8.54 3.71 15.51
CA PRO A 48 -7.75 3.81 16.74
C PRO A 48 -7.59 2.46 17.46
N HIS A 49 -8.55 1.55 17.30
CA HIS A 49 -8.48 0.20 17.88
C HIS A 49 -7.52 -0.69 17.05
N ALA A 50 -7.61 -0.61 15.72
CA ALA A 50 -6.72 -1.39 14.84
C ALA A 50 -5.25 -0.97 14.97
N GLU A 51 -4.97 0.33 15.09
CA GLU A 51 -3.62 0.88 15.26
C GLU A 51 -2.91 0.44 16.55
N SER A 52 -3.67 0.03 17.57
CA SER A 52 -3.13 -0.41 18.86
C SER A 52 -3.24 -1.91 19.11
N ASN A 53 -3.78 -2.69 18.16
CA ASN A 53 -4.09 -4.11 18.38
C ASN A 53 -3.33 -5.03 17.41
N PRO A 54 -2.20 -5.65 17.84
CA PRO A 54 -1.39 -6.53 17.01
C PRO A 54 -2.05 -7.88 16.65
N ALA A 55 -3.26 -8.16 17.17
CA ALA A 55 -4.05 -9.33 16.75
C ALA A 55 -4.60 -9.19 15.33
N PHE A 56 -4.49 -7.99 14.73
CA PHE A 56 -4.97 -7.69 13.39
C PHE A 56 -3.87 -7.12 12.51
N LYS A 57 -3.99 -7.33 11.21
CA LYS A 57 -3.22 -6.64 10.17
C LYS A 57 -4.16 -5.77 9.35
N GLN A 58 -3.91 -4.46 9.38
CA GLN A 58 -4.58 -3.47 8.54
C GLN A 58 -4.10 -3.63 7.11
N ILE A 59 -5.01 -3.74 6.16
CA ILE A 59 -4.67 -3.93 4.75
C ILE A 59 -4.41 -2.57 4.09
N ILE A 60 -3.21 -2.43 3.54
CA ILE A 60 -2.78 -1.22 2.84
C ILE A 60 -2.47 -1.57 1.39
N PRO A 61 -3.31 -1.22 0.43
CA PRO A 61 -2.89 -1.15 -0.97
C PRO A 61 -1.70 -0.19 -1.10
N TYR A 62 -0.59 -0.69 -1.63
CA TYR A 62 0.67 0.07 -1.77
C TYR A 62 1.05 0.09 -3.24
N LEU A 63 0.83 1.23 -3.90
CA LEU A 63 0.97 1.39 -5.35
C LEU A 63 2.34 1.93 -5.72
N LEU A 64 3.09 1.18 -6.50
CA LEU A 64 4.25 1.68 -7.22
C LEU A 64 3.81 2.28 -8.56
N ILE A 65 4.30 3.48 -8.88
CA ILE A 65 4.13 4.07 -10.20
C ILE A 65 5.45 3.92 -10.95
N ARG A 66 5.39 3.33 -12.14
CA ARG A 66 6.56 3.03 -12.94
C ARG A 66 6.36 3.44 -14.39
N SER A 67 7.41 3.93 -15.08
CA SER A 67 7.35 4.13 -16.52
C SER A 67 7.15 2.79 -17.23
N VAL A 68 6.38 2.76 -18.32
CA VAL A 68 6.08 1.52 -19.08
C VAL A 68 7.34 0.78 -19.54
N CYS A 69 8.43 1.50 -19.83
CA CYS A 69 9.73 0.88 -20.13
C CYS A 69 10.44 0.28 -18.90
N GLY A 70 9.86 0.42 -17.70
CA GLY A 70 10.40 -0.13 -16.46
C GLY A 70 11.63 0.59 -15.89
N SER A 71 12.10 1.65 -16.54
CA SER A 71 13.37 2.29 -16.21
C SER A 71 13.29 3.32 -15.07
N ARG A 72 12.11 3.91 -14.83
CA ARG A 72 11.92 4.97 -13.84
C ARG A 72 10.73 4.65 -12.91
N PHE A 73 10.86 5.06 -11.65
CA PHE A 73 9.81 4.98 -10.63
C PHE A 73 9.45 6.38 -10.16
N GLY A 74 8.17 6.62 -9.90
CA GLY A 74 7.72 7.77 -9.15
C GLY A 74 8.24 7.68 -7.72
N CYS A 75 8.83 8.77 -7.24
CA CYS A 75 9.42 8.83 -5.90
C CYS A 75 9.13 10.20 -5.29
N TYR A 76 8.81 10.22 -4.00
CA TYR A 76 8.52 11.46 -3.29
C TYR A 76 9.09 11.45 -1.88
N GLN A 77 9.25 12.60 -1.28
CA GLN A 77 9.74 12.73 0.08
C GLN A 77 8.54 12.72 1.05
N ARG A 78 8.63 11.88 2.08
CA ARG A 78 7.61 11.82 3.14
C ARG A 78 7.56 13.15 3.89
N LYS A 79 6.35 13.70 4.00
CA LYS A 79 6.03 14.90 4.77
C LYS A 79 4.79 14.60 5.61
N GLY A 80 4.79 14.96 6.87
CA GLY A 80 3.63 14.70 7.72
C GLY A 80 3.98 14.65 9.19
N SER A 81 3.03 14.23 10.03
CA SER A 81 3.16 14.19 11.49
C SER A 81 4.03 13.06 12.04
N GLU A 82 4.47 12.13 11.21
CA GLU A 82 5.33 11.02 11.63
C GLU A 82 6.81 11.39 11.53
N ASP A 83 7.36 11.98 12.60
CA ASP A 83 8.76 12.45 12.68
C ASP A 83 9.78 11.39 12.22
N ARG A 84 9.51 10.11 12.48
CA ARG A 84 10.37 8.98 12.08
C ARG A 84 10.51 8.79 10.56
N LEU A 85 9.57 9.33 9.77
CA LEU A 85 9.57 9.25 8.31
C LEU A 85 10.05 10.54 7.64
N HIS A 86 10.30 11.61 8.43
CA HIS A 86 10.84 12.84 7.89
C HIS A 86 12.15 12.58 7.16
N ASP A 87 12.31 13.21 6.00
CA ASP A 87 13.45 13.07 5.10
C ASP A 87 13.63 11.69 4.44
N LEU A 88 12.77 10.71 4.74
CA LEU A 88 12.76 9.47 3.97
C LEU A 88 12.02 9.65 2.64
N TRP A 89 12.49 8.89 1.66
CA TRP A 89 11.85 8.81 0.36
C TRP A 89 10.93 7.60 0.29
N SER A 90 9.78 7.77 -0.36
CA SER A 90 8.84 6.72 -0.68
C SER A 90 8.70 6.57 -2.20
N ILE A 91 8.50 5.33 -2.65
CA ILE A 91 8.14 5.01 -4.04
C ILE A 91 6.71 4.48 -4.14
N GLY A 92 6.02 4.38 -3.02
CA GLY A 92 4.66 3.82 -2.99
C GLY A 92 3.64 4.80 -2.42
N ILE A 93 2.52 4.89 -3.09
CA ILE A 93 1.32 5.58 -2.67
C ILE A 93 0.44 4.55 -1.96
N GLY A 94 -0.10 4.86 -0.81
CA GLY A 94 -0.97 3.91 -0.12
C GLY A 94 -1.68 4.49 1.08
N GLY A 95 -2.86 3.94 1.33
CA GLY A 95 -3.69 4.32 2.45
C GLY A 95 -4.56 3.17 2.92
N HIS A 96 -5.37 3.42 3.92
CA HIS A 96 -6.27 2.42 4.49
C HIS A 96 -7.44 2.12 3.56
N VAL A 97 -7.80 0.86 3.46
CA VAL A 97 -9.10 0.47 2.91
C VAL A 97 -10.15 0.69 3.98
N SER A 98 -11.13 1.52 3.71
CA SER A 98 -12.18 1.85 4.68
C SER A 98 -13.52 1.20 4.35
N ALA A 99 -14.45 1.23 5.30
CA ALA A 99 -15.78 0.64 5.11
C ALA A 99 -16.56 1.27 3.95
N VAL A 100 -16.25 2.50 3.54
CA VAL A 100 -16.88 3.14 2.36
C VAL A 100 -16.44 2.50 1.05
N ASP A 101 -15.29 1.83 1.02
CA ASP A 101 -14.77 1.12 -0.15
C ASP A 101 -15.50 -0.20 -0.40
N ASP A 102 -16.21 -0.77 0.61
CA ASP A 102 -17.11 -1.93 0.43
C ASP A 102 -18.45 -1.48 -0.14
N SER A 103 -18.43 -1.08 -1.40
CA SER A 103 -19.64 -0.68 -2.10
C SER A 103 -20.68 -1.83 -2.07
N LYS A 104 -21.87 -1.53 -1.53
CA LYS A 104 -23.02 -2.44 -1.40
C LYS A 104 -22.92 -3.51 -0.31
N ASN A 105 -21.99 -3.42 0.66
CA ASN A 105 -21.76 -4.48 1.66
C ASN A 105 -21.62 -5.87 0.98
N SER A 106 -20.87 -5.91 -0.13
CA SER A 106 -20.77 -7.10 -0.97
C SER A 106 -19.99 -8.22 -0.29
N GLY A 107 -19.14 -7.89 0.68
CA GLY A 107 -18.21 -8.82 1.32
C GLY A 107 -17.13 -9.36 0.35
N ASP A 108 -17.06 -8.83 -0.87
CA ASP A 108 -16.00 -9.21 -1.82
C ASP A 108 -14.72 -8.43 -1.52
N LEU A 109 -13.82 -9.09 -0.80
CA LEU A 109 -12.54 -8.54 -0.37
C LEU A 109 -11.71 -7.97 -1.53
N ARG A 110 -11.73 -8.63 -2.71
CA ARG A 110 -10.98 -8.17 -3.88
C ARG A 110 -11.50 -6.83 -4.39
N THR A 111 -12.80 -6.73 -4.56
CA THR A 111 -13.46 -5.50 -5.02
C THR A 111 -13.23 -4.37 -4.03
N THR A 112 -13.38 -4.65 -2.74
CA THR A 112 -13.18 -3.68 -1.66
C THR A 112 -11.74 -3.12 -1.65
N VAL A 113 -10.73 -3.99 -1.71
CA VAL A 113 -9.31 -3.57 -1.77
C VAL A 113 -9.04 -2.73 -3.02
N ARG A 114 -9.60 -3.10 -4.16
CA ARG A 114 -9.43 -2.33 -5.40
C ARG A 114 -10.10 -0.96 -5.35
N HIS A 115 -11.28 -0.86 -4.73
CA HIS A 115 -11.94 0.44 -4.54
C HIS A 115 -11.08 1.36 -3.66
N GLY A 116 -10.55 0.85 -2.52
CA GLY A 116 -9.62 1.60 -1.70
C GLY A 116 -8.37 2.05 -2.48
N LEU A 117 -7.78 1.15 -3.26
CA LEU A 117 -6.64 1.49 -4.12
C LEU A 117 -6.96 2.62 -5.11
N TYR A 118 -8.10 2.55 -5.81
CA TYR A 118 -8.48 3.58 -6.78
C TYR A 118 -8.86 4.89 -6.12
N ARG A 119 -9.46 4.86 -4.93
CA ARG A 119 -9.73 6.08 -4.15
C ARG A 119 -8.41 6.79 -3.79
N GLU A 120 -7.43 6.08 -3.24
CA GLU A 120 -6.11 6.64 -2.93
C GLU A 120 -5.41 7.20 -4.19
N ILE A 121 -5.51 6.51 -5.33
CA ILE A 121 -4.99 7.02 -6.60
C ILE A 121 -5.62 8.36 -6.97
N SER A 122 -6.94 8.48 -6.84
CA SER A 122 -7.67 9.71 -7.19
C SER A 122 -7.44 10.85 -6.20
N GLU A 123 -7.16 10.55 -4.94
CA GLU A 123 -6.85 11.54 -3.91
C GLU A 123 -5.44 12.09 -4.07
N GLU A 124 -4.46 11.23 -4.40
CA GLU A 124 -3.05 11.61 -4.46
C GLU A 124 -2.53 11.97 -5.86
N LEU A 125 -3.24 11.57 -6.92
CA LEU A 125 -2.89 11.90 -8.30
C LEU A 125 -4.00 12.72 -8.95
N LEU A 126 -3.63 13.90 -9.46
CA LEU A 126 -4.57 14.78 -10.18
C LEU A 126 -4.76 14.34 -11.65
N PHE A 127 -4.47 13.09 -11.96
CA PHE A 127 -4.51 12.50 -13.30
C PHE A 127 -5.02 11.06 -13.23
N GLU A 128 -5.97 10.70 -14.08
CA GLU A 128 -6.38 9.30 -14.25
C GLU A 128 -5.38 8.57 -15.14
N PRO A 129 -4.61 7.63 -14.59
CA PRO A 129 -3.71 6.83 -15.38
C PRO A 129 -4.47 5.87 -16.30
N SER A 130 -4.02 5.71 -17.54
CA SER A 130 -4.64 4.88 -18.57
C SER A 130 -4.46 3.37 -18.37
N GLY A 131 -3.82 2.92 -17.28
CA GLY A 131 -3.53 1.52 -17.00
C GLY A 131 -4.29 0.96 -15.81
N GLN A 132 -4.25 -0.37 -15.67
CA GLN A 132 -4.75 -1.05 -14.47
C GLN A 132 -3.57 -1.46 -13.58
N PRO A 133 -3.63 -1.18 -12.26
CA PRO A 133 -2.62 -1.64 -11.31
C PRO A 133 -2.54 -3.17 -11.29
N ARG A 134 -1.33 -3.69 -11.47
CA ARG A 134 -1.02 -5.12 -11.44
C ARG A 134 -0.49 -5.49 -10.05
N PHE A 135 -1.11 -6.49 -9.40
CA PHE A 135 -0.64 -6.99 -8.11
C PHE A 135 0.70 -7.71 -8.25
N LEU A 136 1.63 -7.45 -7.34
CA LEU A 136 2.97 -8.03 -7.31
C LEU A 136 3.19 -9.00 -6.15
N GLY A 137 2.53 -8.78 -5.02
CA GLY A 137 2.73 -9.56 -3.81
C GLY A 137 2.48 -8.77 -2.53
N LEU A 138 3.00 -9.27 -1.43
CA LEU A 138 2.84 -8.68 -0.10
C LEU A 138 4.16 -8.13 0.43
N ILE A 139 4.06 -7.10 1.27
CA ILE A 139 5.16 -6.65 2.13
C ILE A 139 4.69 -6.63 3.57
N ASN A 140 5.57 -7.10 4.46
CA ASN A 140 5.35 -7.10 5.91
C ASN A 140 6.61 -6.62 6.62
N GLU A 141 6.43 -5.85 7.69
CA GLU A 141 7.50 -5.31 8.51
C GLU A 141 7.05 -5.35 9.97
N GLU A 142 7.84 -5.97 10.85
CA GLU A 142 7.50 -6.13 12.28
C GLU A 142 8.40 -5.32 13.21
N LYS A 143 9.36 -4.54 12.65
CA LYS A 143 10.36 -3.79 13.45
C LYS A 143 9.80 -2.53 14.09
N THR A 144 8.75 -1.99 13.51
CA THR A 144 8.11 -0.78 14.02
C THR A 144 6.71 -1.09 14.54
N SER A 145 6.21 -0.29 15.48
CA SER A 145 4.85 -0.42 15.99
C SER A 145 3.80 -0.28 14.89
N VAL A 146 4.06 0.57 13.90
CA VAL A 146 3.18 0.75 12.73
C VAL A 146 3.27 -0.47 11.82
N GLY A 147 4.46 -0.92 11.45
CA GLY A 147 4.63 -2.09 10.58
C GLY A 147 4.02 -3.36 11.18
N SER A 148 4.10 -3.52 12.51
CA SER A 148 3.56 -4.71 13.19
C SER A 148 2.03 -4.87 13.05
N VAL A 149 1.30 -3.81 12.78
CA VAL A 149 -0.17 -3.83 12.62
C VAL A 149 -0.62 -3.61 11.17
N HIS A 150 0.30 -3.49 10.21
CA HIS A 150 -0.02 -3.29 8.79
C HIS A 150 0.50 -4.44 7.91
N LEU A 151 -0.20 -4.70 6.81
CA LEU A 151 0.20 -5.63 5.74
C LEU A 151 0.02 -4.92 4.40
N GLY A 152 1.10 -4.70 3.66
CA GLY A 152 1.05 -4.03 2.37
C GLY A 152 0.73 -5.00 1.24
N MET A 153 -0.28 -4.67 0.45
CA MET A 153 -0.59 -5.30 -0.83
C MET A 153 0.03 -4.47 -1.95
N VAL A 154 1.14 -4.93 -2.51
CA VAL A 154 1.90 -4.17 -3.49
C VAL A 154 1.29 -4.30 -4.88
N PHE A 155 0.98 -3.16 -5.47
CA PHE A 155 0.53 -3.03 -6.85
C PHE A 155 1.56 -2.20 -7.64
N CYS A 156 1.58 -2.38 -8.94
CA CYS A 156 2.38 -1.58 -9.87
C CYS A 156 1.50 -1.07 -11.00
N LEU A 157 1.55 0.22 -11.22
CA LEU A 157 0.92 0.90 -12.35
C LEU A 157 2.01 1.35 -13.32
N ASP A 158 1.98 0.80 -14.53
CA ASP A 158 2.87 1.23 -15.61
C ASP A 158 2.24 2.42 -16.34
N VAL A 159 2.97 3.54 -16.43
CA VAL A 159 2.53 4.82 -17.03
C VAL A 159 3.25 5.03 -18.35
N ASP A 160 2.47 5.21 -19.43
CA ASP A 160 3.01 5.40 -20.79
C ASP A 160 3.76 6.72 -20.91
N ASP A 161 3.20 7.81 -20.39
CA ASP A 161 3.76 9.15 -20.43
C ASP A 161 3.97 9.70 -19.00
N PRO A 162 5.15 9.46 -18.40
CA PRO A 162 5.48 9.94 -17.07
C PRO A 162 5.36 11.46 -16.87
N GLU A 163 5.57 12.23 -17.92
CA GLU A 163 5.55 13.70 -17.84
C GLU A 163 4.12 14.28 -17.74
N ARG A 164 3.12 13.46 -18.07
CA ARG A 164 1.70 13.84 -17.90
C ARG A 164 1.16 13.57 -16.51
N LEU A 165 1.88 12.80 -15.68
CA LEU A 165 1.44 12.52 -14.32
C LEU A 165 1.58 13.77 -13.46
N ILE A 166 0.48 14.19 -12.85
CA ILE A 166 0.43 15.35 -11.97
C ILE A 166 0.27 14.86 -10.52
N PRO A 167 1.32 14.97 -9.70
CA PRO A 167 1.25 14.59 -8.29
C PRO A 167 0.40 15.58 -7.51
N GLY A 168 -0.40 15.10 -6.56
CA GLY A 168 -1.08 15.92 -5.58
C GLY A 168 -0.12 16.51 -4.53
N GLU A 169 -0.67 17.35 -3.66
CA GLU A 169 0.13 18.10 -2.66
C GLU A 169 0.81 17.19 -1.62
N GLU A 170 0.26 15.99 -1.39
CA GLU A 170 0.80 15.02 -0.43
C GLU A 170 2.10 14.36 -0.94
N LEU A 171 2.28 14.29 -2.26
CA LEU A 171 3.48 13.74 -2.88
C LEU A 171 4.60 14.79 -2.95
N PHE A 172 5.06 15.23 -1.80
CA PHE A 172 6.04 16.31 -1.70
C PHE A 172 7.33 15.99 -2.42
N ARG A 173 7.84 16.93 -3.24
CA ARG A 173 9.05 16.76 -4.07
C ARG A 173 9.00 15.52 -4.98
N PHE A 174 7.81 15.20 -5.49
CA PHE A 174 7.68 14.10 -6.44
C PHE A 174 8.65 14.26 -7.62
N ARG A 175 9.28 13.16 -7.99
CA ARG A 175 10.15 13.08 -9.17
C ARG A 175 10.23 11.66 -9.71
N TRP A 176 10.56 11.54 -10.97
CA TRP A 176 10.91 10.27 -11.57
C TRP A 176 12.38 9.96 -11.34
N VAL A 177 12.68 8.75 -10.89
CA VAL A 177 14.05 8.28 -10.58
C VAL A 177 14.29 6.89 -11.14
N THR A 178 15.51 6.63 -11.55
CA THR A 178 15.96 5.29 -11.97
C THR A 178 16.25 4.39 -10.78
N LYS A 179 16.35 3.06 -11.01
CA LYS A 179 16.77 2.12 -9.94
C LYS A 179 18.15 2.48 -9.37
N VAL A 180 19.05 2.99 -10.17
CA VAL A 180 20.40 3.43 -9.73
C VAL A 180 20.28 4.61 -8.76
N GLU A 181 19.51 5.62 -9.13
CA GLU A 181 19.28 6.80 -8.29
C GLU A 181 18.57 6.43 -6.98
N LEU A 182 17.60 5.49 -7.00
CA LEU A 182 16.94 4.98 -5.79
C LEU A 182 17.96 4.40 -4.81
N GLY A 183 19.01 3.72 -5.29
CA GLY A 183 20.07 3.18 -4.44
C GLY A 183 20.88 4.23 -3.66
N GLY A 184 20.84 5.48 -4.09
CA GLY A 184 21.45 6.63 -3.41
C GLY A 184 20.50 7.36 -2.44
N LEU A 185 19.21 6.98 -2.38
CA LEU A 185 18.23 7.62 -1.52
C LEU A 185 18.01 6.83 -0.22
N LYS A 186 17.71 7.55 0.84
CA LYS A 186 17.29 6.96 2.10
C LYS A 186 15.80 6.61 2.00
N LEU A 187 15.50 5.39 1.54
CA LEU A 187 14.12 4.92 1.39
C LEU A 187 13.54 4.43 2.72
N GLU A 188 12.24 4.60 2.90
CA GLU A 188 11.50 3.94 3.97
C GLU A 188 11.52 2.40 3.81
N HIS A 189 11.23 1.65 4.88
CA HIS A 189 11.31 0.19 4.88
C HIS A 189 10.38 -0.45 3.83
N TRP A 190 9.15 0.03 3.73
CA TRP A 190 8.17 -0.50 2.79
C TRP A 190 8.59 -0.29 1.33
N SER A 191 9.14 0.86 1.00
CA SER A 191 9.70 1.12 -0.32
C SER A 191 10.83 0.15 -0.69
N ASN A 192 11.73 -0.12 0.26
CA ASN A 192 12.82 -1.10 0.08
C ASN A 192 12.28 -2.52 -0.14
N LEU A 193 11.22 -2.91 0.58
CA LEU A 193 10.58 -4.22 0.40
C LEU A 193 9.85 -4.31 -0.93
N ALA A 194 9.09 -3.27 -1.31
CA ALA A 194 8.33 -3.24 -2.55
C ALA A 194 9.22 -3.29 -3.80
N LEU A 195 10.41 -2.66 -3.76
CA LEU A 195 11.40 -2.76 -4.84
C LEU A 195 11.87 -4.19 -5.15
N ARG A 196 11.80 -5.11 -4.17
CA ARG A 196 12.15 -6.52 -4.38
C ARG A 196 11.10 -7.27 -5.19
N LEU A 197 9.89 -6.70 -5.31
CA LEU A 197 8.77 -7.27 -6.06
C LEU A 197 8.62 -6.68 -7.47
N ALA A 198 9.30 -5.52 -7.77
CA ALA A 198 9.14 -4.71 -8.97
C ALA A 198 10.19 -4.96 -10.08
#